data_48f811f6fd3d5cdba70ef47c412c67ca
#
_entry.id   48f811f6fd3d5cdba70ef47c412c67ca
#
_cell.length_a   1.000
_cell.length_b   1.000
_cell.length_c   1.000
_cell.angle_alpha   90.00
_cell.angle_beta   90.00
_cell.angle_gamma   90.00
#
_symmetry.space_group_name_H-M   'P 1'
#
loop_
_entity.id
_entity.type
_entity.pdbx_description
1 polymer ?
#
loop_
_entity_poly.entity_id
_entity_poly.type
_entity_poly.pdbx_seq_one_letter_code
_entity_poly.pdbx_strand_id
1 'polypeptide(L)'
;MTTRAVALLVGLAVAGCGPVQSTAYLLDAEVQIAAARTAGAERYAPYEWTAANLYIHKAREEVGYSDFEIAVDFAQKAARYANEAKDKAMSASKRDDPGPSN
;
A
#
# COMPACT_ATOMS: atom_id res chain seq x y z
N MET A 1 27.10 -29.62 18.22
CA MET A 1 27.44 -28.83 17.03
C MET A 1 26.19 -28.46 16.20
N THR A 2 25.23 -29.34 16.03
CA THR A 2 23.98 -29.06 15.27
C THR A 2 23.08 -28.03 15.92
N THR A 3 23.03 -27.97 17.25
CA THR A 3 22.17 -27.00 18.00
C THR A 3 22.63 -25.56 17.83
N ARG A 4 23.92 -25.30 17.72
CA ARG A 4 24.48 -23.96 17.51
C ARG A 4 24.24 -23.44 16.08
N ALA A 5 24.31 -24.33 15.09
CA ALA A 5 24.05 -24.03 13.68
C ALA A 5 22.57 -23.73 13.45
N VAL A 6 21.67 -24.47 14.10
CA VAL A 6 20.22 -24.23 14.03
C VAL A 6 19.84 -22.92 14.68
N ALA A 7 20.41 -22.57 15.84
CA ALA A 7 20.18 -21.30 16.52
C ALA A 7 20.63 -20.09 15.68
N LEU A 8 21.76 -20.22 14.96
CA LEU A 8 22.25 -19.17 14.04
C LEU A 8 21.33 -18.99 12.84
N LEU A 9 20.80 -20.06 12.27
CA LEU A 9 19.87 -20.02 11.14
C LEU A 9 18.54 -19.36 11.53
N VAL A 10 18.01 -19.67 12.71
CA VAL A 10 16.79 -19.06 13.23
C VAL A 10 16.99 -17.56 13.50
N GLY A 11 18.13 -17.16 14.02
CA GLY A 11 18.49 -15.77 14.26
C GLY A 11 18.55 -14.94 12.97
N LEU A 12 19.09 -15.50 11.89
CA LEU A 12 19.16 -14.86 10.59
C LEU A 12 17.78 -14.69 9.94
N ALA A 13 16.88 -15.65 10.11
CA ALA A 13 15.51 -15.58 9.60
C ALA A 13 14.71 -14.44 10.26
N VAL A 14 14.87 -14.24 11.57
CA VAL A 14 14.19 -13.16 12.31
C VAL A 14 14.72 -11.78 11.90
N ALA A 15 16.03 -11.63 11.66
CA ALA A 15 16.63 -10.37 11.24
C ALA A 15 16.18 -9.93 9.84
N GLY A 16 15.79 -10.87 8.96
CA GLY A 16 15.31 -10.59 7.60
C GLY A 16 13.83 -10.25 7.50
N CYS A 17 13.02 -10.44 8.55
CA CYS A 17 11.56 -10.27 8.50
C CYS A 17 11.12 -8.81 8.30
N GLY A 18 11.80 -7.82 8.93
CA GLY A 18 11.44 -6.40 8.84
C GLY A 18 11.50 -5.84 7.42
N PRO A 19 12.65 -5.90 6.71
CA PRO A 19 12.76 -5.40 5.33
C PRO A 19 11.85 -6.14 4.35
N VAL A 20 11.73 -7.46 4.46
CA VAL A 20 10.87 -8.27 3.59
C VAL A 20 9.40 -7.91 3.79
N GLN A 21 8.96 -7.79 5.04
CA GLN A 21 7.59 -7.43 5.37
C GLN A 21 7.24 -6.02 4.86
N SER A 22 8.09 -5.03 5.11
CA SER A 22 7.84 -3.66 4.65
C SER A 22 7.77 -3.58 3.13
N THR A 23 8.61 -4.31 2.41
CA THR A 23 8.59 -4.38 0.95
C THR A 23 7.27 -4.98 0.45
N ALA A 24 6.78 -6.04 1.08
CA ALA A 24 5.52 -6.69 0.70
C ALA A 24 4.32 -5.72 0.87
N TYR A 25 4.24 -5.00 1.99
CA TYR A 25 3.18 -4.02 2.22
C TYR A 25 3.27 -2.82 1.28
N LEU A 26 4.48 -2.36 0.96
CA LEU A 26 4.69 -1.29 -0.02
C LEU A 26 4.20 -1.71 -1.40
N LEU A 27 4.56 -2.90 -1.86
CA LEU A 27 4.12 -3.42 -3.16
C LEU A 27 2.60 -3.57 -3.22
N ASP A 28 1.97 -4.08 -2.15
CA ASP A 28 0.52 -4.15 -2.07
C ASP A 28 -0.12 -2.77 -2.19
N ALA A 29 0.36 -1.80 -1.45
CA ALA A 29 -0.14 -0.42 -1.50
C ALA A 29 0.01 0.18 -2.91
N GLU A 30 1.14 -0.06 -3.57
CA GLU A 30 1.37 0.43 -4.94
C GLU A 30 0.40 -0.20 -5.94
N VAL A 31 0.09 -1.48 -5.80
CA VAL A 31 -0.93 -2.18 -6.61
C VAL A 31 -2.30 -1.55 -6.39
N GLN A 32 -2.67 -1.27 -5.15
CA GLN A 32 -3.95 -0.63 -4.83
C GLN A 32 -4.04 0.80 -5.37
N ILE A 33 -2.95 1.56 -5.28
CA ILE A 33 -2.88 2.91 -5.86
C ILE A 33 -3.03 2.85 -7.39
N ALA A 34 -2.38 1.90 -8.05
CA ALA A 34 -2.53 1.71 -9.50
C ALA A 34 -3.97 1.37 -9.88
N ALA A 35 -4.64 0.52 -9.11
CA ALA A 35 -6.05 0.19 -9.32
C ALA A 35 -6.96 1.41 -9.13
N ALA A 36 -6.69 2.23 -8.11
CA ALA A 36 -7.42 3.48 -7.87
C ALA A 36 -7.24 4.46 -9.03
N ARG A 37 -6.03 4.58 -9.55
CA ARG A 37 -5.75 5.43 -10.73
C ARG A 37 -6.56 4.97 -11.94
N THR A 38 -6.59 3.69 -12.23
CA THR A 38 -7.36 3.12 -13.33
C THR A 38 -8.85 3.39 -13.18
N ALA A 39 -9.36 3.39 -11.96
CA ALA A 39 -10.76 3.71 -11.66
C ALA A 39 -11.08 5.22 -11.78
N GLY A 40 -10.09 6.07 -11.99
CA GLY A 40 -10.27 7.51 -12.09
C GLY A 40 -10.28 8.25 -10.75
N ALA A 41 -9.63 7.69 -9.73
CA ALA A 41 -9.67 8.23 -8.37
C ALA A 41 -9.11 9.65 -8.27
N GLU A 42 -8.15 10.02 -9.10
CA GLU A 42 -7.60 11.38 -9.12
C GLU A 42 -8.69 12.42 -9.37
N ARG A 43 -9.63 12.11 -10.25
CA ARG A 43 -10.76 12.98 -10.59
C ARG A 43 -11.93 12.83 -9.62
N TYR A 44 -12.31 11.60 -9.30
CA TYR A 44 -13.56 11.29 -8.61
C TYR A 44 -13.43 11.15 -7.09
N ALA A 45 -12.22 10.95 -6.60
CA ALA A 45 -11.94 10.78 -5.17
C ALA A 45 -10.63 11.51 -4.78
N PRO A 46 -10.55 12.83 -5.01
CA PRO A 46 -9.27 13.55 -4.86
C PRO A 46 -8.72 13.53 -3.45
N TYR A 47 -9.57 13.55 -2.42
CA TYR A 47 -9.11 13.48 -1.03
C TYR A 47 -8.42 12.15 -0.74
N GLU A 48 -9.11 11.04 -1.00
CA GLU A 48 -8.58 9.70 -0.72
C GLU A 48 -7.39 9.38 -1.62
N TRP A 49 -7.41 9.85 -2.87
CA TRP A 49 -6.30 9.73 -3.81
C TRP A 49 -5.05 10.43 -3.29
N THR A 50 -5.18 11.67 -2.84
CA THR A 50 -4.08 12.45 -2.29
C THR A 50 -3.54 11.81 -1.01
N ALA A 51 -4.43 11.35 -0.12
CA ALA A 51 -4.04 10.68 1.12
C ALA A 51 -3.26 9.39 0.84
N ALA A 52 -3.70 8.56 -0.11
CA ALA A 52 -3.02 7.33 -0.49
C ALA A 52 -1.58 7.63 -0.98
N ASN A 53 -1.42 8.61 -1.85
CA ASN A 53 -0.13 8.99 -2.38
C ASN A 53 0.80 9.59 -1.30
N LEU A 54 0.25 10.38 -0.39
CA LEU A 54 1.01 10.93 0.73
C LEU A 54 1.55 9.81 1.64
N TYR A 55 0.69 8.85 2.01
CA TYR A 55 1.10 7.78 2.91
C TYR A 55 2.08 6.80 2.25
N ILE A 56 1.96 6.52 0.96
CA ILE A 56 2.97 5.67 0.29
C ILE A 56 4.33 6.38 0.22
N HIS A 57 4.33 7.68 0.01
CA HIS A 57 5.56 8.47 0.04
C HIS A 57 6.22 8.42 1.43
N LYS A 58 5.44 8.60 2.49
CA LYS A 58 5.93 8.49 3.87
C LYS A 58 6.45 7.09 4.17
N ALA A 59 5.78 6.05 3.70
CA ALA A 59 6.24 4.68 3.89
C ALA A 59 7.62 4.45 3.27
N ARG A 60 7.84 4.93 2.05
CA ARG A 60 9.15 4.86 1.38
C ARG A 60 10.24 5.62 2.14
N GLU A 61 9.89 6.78 2.67
CA GLU A 61 10.79 7.59 3.48
C GLU A 61 11.24 6.84 4.74
N GLU A 62 10.32 6.19 5.44
CA GLU A 62 10.62 5.39 6.64
C GLU A 62 11.47 4.15 6.32
N VAL A 63 11.24 3.51 5.17
CA VAL A 63 12.13 2.45 4.68
C VAL A 63 13.55 2.98 4.50
N GLY A 64 13.69 4.18 3.95
CA GLY A 64 15.00 4.84 3.80
C GLY A 64 15.71 5.06 5.12
N TYR A 65 14.97 5.27 6.21
CA TYR A 65 15.52 5.38 7.56
C TYR A 65 15.62 4.05 8.30
N SER A 66 15.30 2.94 7.64
CA SER A 66 15.26 1.59 8.24
C SER A 66 14.22 1.45 9.36
N ASP A 67 13.22 2.30 9.38
CA ASP A 67 12.10 2.24 10.33
C ASP A 67 10.95 1.41 9.72
N PHE A 68 11.16 0.10 9.68
CA PHE A 68 10.30 -0.81 8.94
C PHE A 68 8.91 -0.97 9.56
N GLU A 69 8.79 -0.85 10.87
CA GLU A 69 7.49 -0.95 11.55
C GLU A 69 6.58 0.22 11.19
N ILE A 70 7.11 1.43 11.25
CA ILE A 70 6.38 2.65 10.86
C ILE A 70 6.11 2.64 9.35
N ALA A 71 7.06 2.16 8.55
CA ALA A 71 6.86 2.01 7.10
C ALA A 71 5.68 1.10 6.78
N VAL A 72 5.54 -0.02 7.48
CA VAL A 72 4.38 -0.93 7.33
C VAL A 72 3.07 -0.22 7.67
N ASP A 73 3.04 0.51 8.78
CA ASP A 73 1.84 1.27 9.19
C ASP A 73 1.42 2.28 8.12
N PHE A 74 2.36 3.04 7.57
CA PHE A 74 2.06 3.99 6.50
C PHE A 74 1.64 3.29 5.20
N ALA A 75 2.28 2.17 4.85
CA ALA A 75 1.90 1.40 3.67
C ALA A 75 0.47 0.85 3.78
N GLN A 76 0.08 0.36 4.96
CA GLN A 76 -1.29 -0.10 5.21
C GLN A 76 -2.30 1.04 5.11
N LYS A 77 -1.98 2.23 5.61
CA LYS A 77 -2.83 3.41 5.46
C LYS A 77 -2.96 3.81 3.99
N ALA A 78 -1.86 3.77 3.24
CA ALA A 78 -1.87 4.05 1.81
C ALA A 78 -2.80 3.09 1.06
N ALA A 79 -2.69 1.79 1.33
CA ALA A 79 -3.54 0.76 0.71
C ALA A 79 -5.02 0.97 1.04
N ARG A 80 -5.34 1.29 2.28
CA ARG A 80 -6.71 1.56 2.71
C ARG A 80 -7.29 2.78 1.97
N TYR A 81 -6.60 3.89 1.95
CA TYR A 81 -7.05 5.07 1.22
C TYR A 81 -7.17 4.82 -0.28
N ALA A 82 -6.25 4.04 -0.85
CA ALA A 82 -6.34 3.67 -2.27
C ALA A 82 -7.59 2.83 -2.56
N ASN A 83 -7.92 1.88 -1.70
CA ASN A 83 -9.15 1.09 -1.84
C ASN A 83 -10.41 1.95 -1.70
N GLU A 84 -10.45 2.85 -0.72
CA GLU A 84 -11.55 3.81 -0.56
C GLU A 84 -11.67 4.71 -1.79
N ALA A 85 -10.55 5.20 -2.30
CA ALA A 85 -10.49 6.04 -3.50
C ALA A 85 -11.04 5.29 -4.72
N LYS A 86 -10.62 4.04 -4.91
CA LYS A 86 -11.10 3.18 -5.99
C LYS A 86 -12.62 2.98 -5.94
N ASP A 87 -13.14 2.60 -4.78
CA ASP A 87 -14.57 2.32 -4.60
C ASP A 87 -15.40 3.58 -4.84
N LYS A 88 -14.96 4.70 -4.29
CA LYS A 88 -15.61 6.00 -4.49
C LYS A 88 -15.59 6.44 -5.95
N ALA A 89 -14.46 6.26 -6.63
CA ALA A 89 -14.32 6.60 -8.04
C ALA A 89 -15.20 5.72 -8.92
N MET A 90 -15.26 4.41 -8.66
CA MET A 90 -16.14 3.50 -9.39
C MET A 90 -17.60 3.86 -9.23
N SER A 91 -18.03 4.24 -8.04
CA SER A 91 -19.41 4.68 -7.77
C SER A 91 -19.74 6.02 -8.43
N ALA A 92 -18.79 6.96 -8.43
CA ALA A 92 -18.98 8.28 -9.03
C ALA A 92 -18.99 8.20 -10.56
N SER A 93 -18.09 7.43 -11.17
CA SER A 93 -18.02 7.30 -12.63
C SER A 93 -19.27 6.63 -13.21
N LYS A 94 -19.90 5.70 -12.49
CA LYS A 94 -21.18 5.10 -12.89
C LYS A 94 -22.32 6.11 -12.93
N ARG A 95 -22.28 7.12 -12.08
CA ARG A 95 -23.30 8.19 -12.08
C ARG A 95 -23.10 9.19 -13.22
N ASP A 96 -21.84 9.41 -13.63
CA ASP A 96 -21.50 10.29 -14.74
C ASP A 96 -21.71 9.65 -16.11
N ASP A 97 -21.76 8.31 -16.17
CA ASP A 97 -22.08 7.57 -17.38
C ASP A 97 -23.52 7.06 -17.30
N PRO A 98 -24.49 7.77 -17.92
CA PRO A 98 -25.89 7.41 -17.83
C PRO A 98 -26.26 6.13 -18.57
N GLY A 99 -25.29 5.42 -19.17
CA GLY A 99 -25.54 4.23 -19.96
C GLY A 99 -26.24 4.55 -21.29
N PRO A 100 -26.48 3.52 -22.13
CA PRO A 100 -27.19 3.75 -23.39
C PRO A 100 -28.62 4.21 -23.10
N SER A 101 -28.94 5.43 -23.57
CA SER A 101 -30.32 5.93 -23.48
C SER A 101 -31.21 5.14 -24.41
N ASN A 102 -32.18 4.50 -23.84
CA ASN A 102 -33.26 3.85 -24.62
C ASN A 102 -34.28 4.87 -25.12
#